data_90fa58e2a8e7611fa1081a542d4c1110
#
_entry.id   90fa58e2a8e7611fa1081a542d4c1110
#
_cell.length_a   1.000
_cell.length_b   1.000
_cell.length_c   1.000
_cell.angle_alpha   90.00
_cell.angle_beta   90.00
_cell.angle_gamma   90.00
#
_symmetry.space_group_name_H-M   'P 1'
#
loop_
_entity.id
_entity.type
_entity.pdbx_description
1 polymer ?
#
loop_
_entity_poly.entity_id
_entity_poly.type
_entity_poly.pdbx_seq_one_letter_code
_entity_poly.pdbx_strand_id
1 'polypeptide(L)'
;MEAEKYMNECFYFCCEQPKEWNYNTGVMLLGAKQMYEATGEEKYFSLMESCLDALITQDGAIKNYPKEDEGLESISCGRVLYFMFDKTKDEKYRKAIDFVMDKLRECPRCECGNFFYQTEEPGEAWLDALYMTQPFYMEYETKYNKKEKYNDIINQFENVQEFLYNKKEVQLRSVGRYLAALIDAMDNMSFEIYEQYRKLQDNFKLTLKSVVPCQDILISYCIMKACRMGILLKEKYADSAMKMIENPGDDFTGNAEQAGIFLMAYGQYLQLKKENG
;
A
#
# COMPACT_ATOMS: atom_id res chain seq x y z
N MET A 1 7.46 -14.66 20.23
CA MET A 1 8.31 -13.80 21.10
C MET A 1 9.22 -12.87 20.27
N GLU A 2 10.01 -13.39 19.34
CA GLU A 2 10.92 -12.53 18.54
C GLU A 2 10.19 -11.57 17.60
N ALA A 3 9.25 -12.06 16.82
CA ALA A 3 8.41 -11.23 15.94
C ALA A 3 7.58 -10.17 16.68
N GLU A 4 7.08 -10.47 17.87
CA GLU A 4 6.32 -9.52 18.69
C GLU A 4 7.22 -8.43 19.26
N LYS A 5 8.43 -8.77 19.68
CA LYS A 5 9.43 -7.77 20.10
C LYS A 5 9.77 -6.82 18.96
N TYR A 6 10.08 -7.39 17.79
CA TYR A 6 10.38 -6.62 16.58
C TYR A 6 9.20 -5.71 16.17
N MET A 7 7.98 -6.23 16.21
CA MET A 7 6.77 -5.45 15.96
C MET A 7 6.62 -4.26 16.92
N ASN A 8 6.89 -4.47 18.22
CA ASN A 8 6.83 -3.38 19.18
C ASN A 8 7.91 -2.32 18.93
N GLU A 9 9.13 -2.72 18.59
CA GLU A 9 10.22 -1.80 18.19
C GLU A 9 9.81 -0.96 16.97
N CYS A 10 9.24 -1.59 15.94
CA CYS A 10 8.69 -0.89 14.78
C CYS A 10 7.58 0.10 15.16
N PHE A 11 6.65 -0.28 16.02
CA PHE A 11 5.56 0.58 16.46
C PHE A 11 6.05 1.79 17.24
N TYR A 12 6.93 1.60 18.23
CA TYR A 12 7.48 2.71 19.01
C TYR A 12 8.30 3.65 18.13
N PHE A 13 9.09 3.11 17.21
CA PHE A 13 9.78 3.92 16.22
C PHE A 13 8.83 4.80 15.40
N CYS A 14 7.70 4.25 14.92
CA CYS A 14 6.69 5.02 14.19
C CYS A 14 6.10 6.16 15.05
N CYS A 15 5.91 5.93 16.35
CA CYS A 15 5.39 6.97 17.27
C CYS A 15 6.33 8.16 17.43
N GLU A 16 7.62 7.97 17.27
CA GLU A 16 8.67 8.99 17.45
C GLU A 16 8.99 9.78 16.17
N GLN A 17 8.48 9.34 15.02
CA GLN A 17 8.80 9.99 13.74
C GLN A 17 8.19 11.39 13.61
N PRO A 18 8.87 12.29 12.88
CA PRO A 18 8.30 13.59 12.51
C PRO A 18 6.96 13.43 11.78
N LYS A 19 6.01 14.28 12.10
CA LYS A 19 4.71 14.33 11.43
C LYS A 19 4.82 15.18 10.17
N GLU A 20 5.07 14.54 9.05
CA GLU A 20 5.23 15.16 7.75
C GLU A 20 4.35 14.44 6.71
N TRP A 21 3.84 15.17 5.73
CA TRP A 21 3.07 14.57 4.64
C TRP A 21 4.02 14.03 3.57
N ASN A 22 4.42 12.79 3.70
CA ASN A 22 5.37 12.14 2.79
C ASN A 22 5.13 10.62 2.70
N TYR A 23 5.90 9.96 1.83
CA TYR A 23 5.85 8.52 1.61
C TYR A 23 6.03 7.70 2.89
N ASN A 24 7.06 8.00 3.67
CA ASN A 24 7.37 7.24 4.89
C ASN A 24 6.23 7.28 5.91
N THR A 25 5.67 8.47 6.15
CA THR A 25 4.50 8.64 7.00
C THR A 25 3.31 7.82 6.46
N GLY A 26 3.08 7.85 5.15
CA GLY A 26 2.03 7.04 4.52
C GLY A 26 2.17 5.55 4.81
N VAL A 27 3.38 5.00 4.66
CA VAL A 27 3.65 3.57 4.91
C VAL A 27 3.49 3.23 6.40
N MET A 28 3.97 4.08 7.30
CA MET A 28 3.78 3.88 8.75
C MET A 28 2.30 3.88 9.14
N LEU A 29 1.50 4.81 8.60
CA LEU A 29 0.06 4.87 8.88
C LEU A 29 -0.70 3.68 8.29
N LEU A 30 -0.30 3.17 7.13
CA LEU A 30 -0.84 1.91 6.59
C LEU A 30 -0.51 0.72 7.49
N GLY A 31 0.70 0.68 8.05
CA GLY A 31 1.08 -0.30 9.06
C GLY A 31 0.20 -0.24 10.30
N ALA A 32 -0.01 0.96 10.84
CA ALA A 32 -0.92 1.18 11.97
C ALA A 32 -2.36 0.77 11.65
N LYS A 33 -2.88 1.10 10.45
CA LYS A 33 -4.19 0.65 9.98
C LYS A 33 -4.29 -0.88 10.00
N GLN A 34 -3.34 -1.59 9.41
CA GLN A 34 -3.35 -3.06 9.36
C GLN A 34 -3.31 -3.68 10.75
N MET A 35 -2.54 -3.11 11.67
CA MET A 35 -2.49 -3.54 13.07
C MET A 35 -3.80 -3.29 13.79
N TYR A 36 -4.44 -2.13 13.60
CA TYR A 36 -5.75 -1.84 14.17
C TYR A 36 -6.82 -2.80 13.66
N GLU A 37 -6.85 -3.05 12.35
CA GLU A 37 -7.79 -4.01 11.73
C GLU A 37 -7.59 -5.43 12.25
N ALA A 38 -6.34 -5.81 12.57
CA ALA A 38 -6.02 -7.13 13.09
C ALA A 38 -6.32 -7.31 14.58
N THR A 39 -6.11 -6.28 15.40
CA THR A 39 -6.12 -6.38 16.88
C THR A 39 -7.27 -5.65 17.54
N GLY A 40 -7.75 -4.57 16.95
CA GLY A 40 -8.69 -3.62 17.58
C GLY A 40 -8.05 -2.75 18.68
N GLU A 41 -6.71 -2.75 18.82
CA GLU A 41 -6.04 -1.99 19.87
C GLU A 41 -5.99 -0.49 19.54
N GLU A 42 -6.56 0.33 20.41
CA GLU A 42 -6.68 1.80 20.23
C GLU A 42 -5.35 2.53 20.03
N LYS A 43 -4.23 2.00 20.50
CA LYS A 43 -2.91 2.63 20.29
C LYS A 43 -2.58 2.86 18.81
N TYR A 44 -3.00 1.96 17.93
CA TYR A 44 -2.77 2.09 16.48
C TYR A 44 -3.69 3.13 15.85
N PHE A 45 -4.94 3.19 16.30
CA PHE A 45 -5.86 4.25 15.86
C PHE A 45 -5.38 5.62 16.33
N SER A 46 -4.98 5.75 17.58
CA SER A 46 -4.46 6.99 18.17
C SER A 46 -3.19 7.49 17.44
N LEU A 47 -2.32 6.58 16.97
CA LEU A 47 -1.16 6.97 16.15
C LEU A 47 -1.62 7.62 14.84
N MET A 48 -2.56 7.00 14.12
CA MET A 48 -3.10 7.55 12.87
C MET A 48 -3.78 8.89 13.11
N GLU A 49 -4.68 8.97 14.07
CA GLU A 49 -5.44 10.17 14.41
C GLU A 49 -4.51 11.32 14.80
N SER A 50 -3.59 11.10 15.76
CA SER A 50 -2.67 12.16 16.22
C SER A 50 -1.73 12.64 15.11
N CYS A 51 -1.33 11.78 14.20
CA CYS A 51 -0.50 12.16 13.07
C CYS A 51 -1.29 13.01 12.06
N LEU A 52 -2.48 12.56 11.67
CA LEU A 52 -3.31 13.26 10.70
C LEU A 52 -3.89 14.57 11.25
N ASP A 53 -4.21 14.66 12.53
CA ASP A 53 -4.66 15.89 13.17
C ASP A 53 -3.57 16.98 13.19
N ALA A 54 -2.31 16.57 13.26
CA ALA A 54 -1.21 17.51 13.11
C ALA A 54 -1.04 18.02 11.67
N LEU A 55 -1.39 17.20 10.68
CA LEU A 55 -1.14 17.45 9.26
C LEU A 55 -2.34 18.06 8.53
N ILE A 56 -3.57 17.79 8.96
CA ILE A 56 -4.79 18.19 8.27
C ILE A 56 -5.55 19.23 9.12
N THR A 57 -5.93 20.32 8.49
CA THR A 57 -6.76 21.36 9.12
C THR A 57 -8.23 20.97 9.14
N GLN A 58 -9.07 21.66 9.92
CA GLN A 58 -10.51 21.37 10.02
C GLN A 58 -11.29 21.57 8.70
N ASP A 59 -10.76 22.39 7.80
CA ASP A 59 -11.30 22.58 6.45
C ASP A 59 -10.77 21.55 5.42
N GLY A 60 -9.90 20.60 5.85
CA GLY A 60 -9.38 19.52 5.04
C GLY A 60 -8.10 19.87 4.26
N ALA A 61 -7.53 21.05 4.48
CA ALA A 61 -6.25 21.41 3.86
C ALA A 61 -5.08 20.64 4.50
N ILE A 62 -4.15 20.18 3.67
CA ILE A 62 -2.95 19.48 4.12
C ILE A 62 -1.81 20.49 4.30
N LYS A 63 -1.34 20.60 5.54
CA LYS A 63 -0.24 21.50 5.90
C LYS A 63 1.05 21.03 5.24
N ASN A 64 1.80 21.99 4.69
CA ASN A 64 3.10 21.71 4.05
C ASN A 64 3.03 20.60 3.00
N TYR A 65 1.89 20.52 2.26
CA TYR A 65 1.82 19.60 1.13
C TYR A 65 3.00 19.92 0.18
N PRO A 66 3.75 18.91 -0.27
CA PRO A 66 4.90 19.11 -1.14
C PRO A 66 4.55 19.87 -2.41
N LYS A 67 5.48 20.69 -2.88
CA LYS A 67 5.32 21.42 -4.15
C LYS A 67 5.41 20.46 -5.35
N GLU A 68 5.00 20.94 -6.51
CA GLU A 68 4.74 20.19 -7.75
C GLU A 68 5.79 19.15 -8.19
N ASP A 69 7.04 19.25 -7.73
CA ASP A 69 8.14 18.36 -8.14
C ASP A 69 8.24 17.03 -7.33
N GLU A 70 7.49 16.88 -6.23
CA GLU A 70 7.55 15.70 -5.33
C GLU A 70 6.27 14.81 -5.41
N GLY A 71 5.49 15.01 -6.50
CA GLY A 71 4.10 14.62 -6.70
C GLY A 71 3.62 13.25 -6.21
N LEU A 72 4.17 12.15 -6.70
CA LEU A 72 3.56 10.82 -6.50
C LEU A 72 3.74 10.25 -5.10
N GLU A 73 4.86 10.52 -4.44
CA GLU A 73 5.12 10.06 -3.06
C GLU A 73 4.08 10.57 -2.07
N SER A 74 3.64 11.81 -2.27
CA SER A 74 2.63 12.47 -1.43
C SER A 74 1.24 11.87 -1.56
N ILE A 75 0.92 11.25 -2.70
CA ILE A 75 -0.36 10.57 -2.92
C ILE A 75 -0.48 9.36 -2.00
N SER A 76 0.61 8.62 -1.78
CA SER A 76 0.58 7.40 -0.97
C SER A 76 0.13 7.64 0.48
N CYS A 77 0.44 8.81 1.06
CA CYS A 77 0.00 9.19 2.41
C CYS A 77 -1.53 9.34 2.49
N GLY A 78 -2.20 9.66 1.38
CA GLY A 78 -3.65 9.77 1.30
C GLY A 78 -4.42 8.46 1.47
N ARG A 79 -3.77 7.31 1.32
CA ARG A 79 -4.42 6.00 1.36
C ARG A 79 -5.11 5.69 2.69
N VAL A 80 -4.60 6.18 3.80
CA VAL A 80 -5.20 5.97 5.12
C VAL A 80 -6.43 6.84 5.38
N LEU A 81 -6.61 7.93 4.63
CA LEU A 81 -7.71 8.88 4.83
C LEU A 81 -9.10 8.25 4.66
N TYR A 82 -9.25 7.30 3.74
CA TYR A 82 -10.52 6.58 3.54
C TYR A 82 -10.93 5.83 4.81
N PHE A 83 -9.98 5.11 5.41
CA PHE A 83 -10.21 4.40 6.65
C PHE A 83 -10.58 5.36 7.79
N MET A 84 -9.88 6.48 7.92
CA MET A 84 -10.17 7.48 8.94
C MET A 84 -11.54 8.12 8.73
N PHE A 85 -11.91 8.45 7.51
CA PHE A 85 -13.25 8.95 7.19
C PHE A 85 -14.34 7.91 7.49
N ASP A 86 -14.12 6.66 7.13
CA ASP A 86 -15.09 5.59 7.39
C ASP A 86 -15.31 5.36 8.90
N LYS A 87 -14.27 5.50 9.71
CA LYS A 87 -14.34 5.32 11.17
C LYS A 87 -14.91 6.53 11.92
N THR A 88 -14.47 7.73 11.56
CA THR A 88 -14.79 8.94 12.33
C THR A 88 -15.97 9.73 11.76
N LYS A 89 -16.24 9.60 10.45
CA LYS A 89 -17.15 10.45 9.68
C LYS A 89 -16.81 11.95 9.73
N ASP A 90 -15.56 12.28 10.09
CA ASP A 90 -15.09 13.67 10.09
C ASP A 90 -14.82 14.14 8.65
N GLU A 91 -15.57 15.14 8.22
CA GLU A 91 -15.54 15.70 6.86
C GLU A 91 -14.18 16.27 6.46
N LYS A 92 -13.28 16.59 7.41
CA LYS A 92 -11.92 17.01 7.08
C LYS A 92 -11.17 15.95 6.28
N TYR A 93 -11.37 14.65 6.60
CA TYR A 93 -10.73 13.55 5.86
C TYR A 93 -11.31 13.40 4.46
N ARG A 94 -12.64 13.60 4.30
CA ARG A 94 -13.27 13.56 2.98
C ARG A 94 -12.74 14.67 2.06
N LYS A 95 -12.62 15.89 2.58
CA LYS A 95 -12.06 17.03 1.84
C LYS A 95 -10.57 16.80 1.51
N ALA A 96 -9.80 16.23 2.45
CA ALA A 96 -8.41 15.88 2.19
C ALA A 96 -8.27 14.79 1.11
N ILE A 97 -9.17 13.80 1.06
CA ILE A 97 -9.22 12.81 -0.03
C ILE A 97 -9.43 13.51 -1.38
N ASP A 98 -10.41 14.43 -1.48
CA ASP A 98 -10.66 15.16 -2.71
C ASP A 98 -9.46 16.01 -3.13
N PHE A 99 -8.83 16.69 -2.17
CA PHE A 99 -7.60 17.46 -2.43
C PHE A 99 -6.47 16.58 -2.99
N VAL A 100 -6.20 15.41 -2.37
CA VAL A 100 -5.16 14.48 -2.85
C VAL A 100 -5.51 13.92 -4.24
N MET A 101 -6.81 13.66 -4.48
CA MET A 101 -7.25 13.21 -5.81
C MET A 101 -7.06 14.28 -6.89
N ASP A 102 -7.31 15.55 -6.57
CA ASP A 102 -7.06 16.65 -7.49
C ASP A 102 -5.55 16.77 -7.79
N LYS A 103 -4.69 16.60 -6.78
CA LYS A 103 -3.23 16.55 -6.99
C LYS A 103 -2.82 15.36 -7.87
N LEU A 104 -3.41 14.18 -7.69
CA LEU A 104 -3.15 13.05 -8.58
C LEU A 104 -3.54 13.34 -10.03
N ARG A 105 -4.66 14.03 -10.25
CA ARG A 105 -5.12 14.42 -11.60
C ARG A 105 -4.17 15.41 -12.28
N GLU A 106 -3.48 16.25 -11.52
CA GLU A 106 -2.48 17.20 -11.98
C GLU A 106 -1.12 16.53 -12.32
N CYS A 107 -0.87 15.30 -11.82
CA CYS A 107 0.40 14.61 -12.06
C CYS A 107 0.63 14.32 -13.54
N PRO A 108 1.86 14.55 -14.04
CA PRO A 108 2.20 14.28 -15.43
C PRO A 108 2.09 12.78 -15.76
N ARG A 109 1.83 12.50 -17.05
CA ARG A 109 1.78 11.14 -17.57
C ARG A 109 2.77 10.95 -18.70
N CYS A 110 3.33 9.75 -18.83
CA CYS A 110 4.15 9.37 -19.99
C CYS A 110 3.26 9.11 -21.22
N GLU A 111 3.89 8.91 -22.37
CA GLU A 111 3.19 8.65 -23.64
C GLU A 111 2.28 7.40 -23.58
N CYS A 112 2.62 6.40 -22.77
CA CYS A 112 1.78 5.22 -22.57
C CYS A 112 0.58 5.44 -21.62
N GLY A 113 0.46 6.63 -21.02
CA GLY A 113 -0.65 7.02 -20.15
C GLY A 113 -0.40 6.76 -18.66
N ASN A 114 0.69 6.09 -18.27
CA ASN A 114 1.01 5.89 -16.85
C ASN A 114 1.41 7.19 -16.17
N PHE A 115 1.14 7.32 -14.88
CA PHE A 115 1.71 8.39 -14.08
C PHE A 115 3.23 8.33 -14.15
N PHE A 116 3.85 9.48 -14.29
CA PHE A 116 5.28 9.62 -14.47
C PHE A 116 5.96 9.96 -13.15
N TYR A 117 6.99 9.18 -12.82
CA TYR A 117 7.87 9.44 -11.69
C TYR A 117 9.27 9.71 -12.24
N GLN A 118 9.83 10.89 -11.94
CA GLN A 118 11.18 11.24 -12.40
C GLN A 118 12.21 10.42 -11.62
N THR A 119 12.79 9.42 -12.25
CA THR A 119 13.97 8.71 -11.76
C THR A 119 14.95 8.46 -12.89
N GLU A 120 16.20 8.12 -12.54
CA GLU A 120 17.25 7.76 -13.50
C GLU A 120 16.96 6.44 -14.24
N GLU A 121 16.08 5.58 -13.66
CA GLU A 121 15.68 4.27 -14.20
C GLU A 121 14.18 4.25 -14.58
N PRO A 122 13.82 4.69 -15.79
CA PRO A 122 12.40 4.90 -16.18
C PRO A 122 11.48 3.70 -15.95
N GLY A 123 12.00 2.49 -16.11
CA GLY A 123 11.16 1.30 -15.99
C GLY A 123 10.81 0.88 -14.56
N GLU A 124 11.72 1.05 -13.61
CA GLU A 124 11.47 0.77 -12.19
C GLU A 124 10.61 1.86 -11.55
N ALA A 125 10.76 3.09 -12.03
CA ALA A 125 9.93 4.22 -11.68
C ALA A 125 8.43 3.95 -11.86
N TRP A 126 8.03 3.20 -12.87
CA TRP A 126 6.63 2.86 -13.10
C TRP A 126 6.07 1.90 -12.06
N LEU A 127 6.87 0.95 -11.59
CA LEU A 127 6.48 0.01 -10.52
C LEU A 127 6.21 0.76 -9.22
N ASP A 128 7.11 1.67 -8.85
CA ASP A 128 6.98 2.50 -7.66
C ASP A 128 5.81 3.49 -7.78
N ALA A 129 5.62 4.09 -8.96
CA ALA A 129 4.50 4.98 -9.23
C ALA A 129 3.14 4.28 -9.02
N LEU A 130 2.99 3.04 -9.49
CA LEU A 130 1.75 2.27 -9.25
C LEU A 130 1.52 2.01 -7.76
N TYR A 131 2.56 1.68 -6.99
CA TYR A 131 2.45 1.47 -5.55
C TYR A 131 1.99 2.74 -4.81
N MET A 132 2.51 3.88 -5.21
CA MET A 132 2.19 5.17 -4.61
C MET A 132 0.77 5.64 -4.94
N THR A 133 0.26 5.33 -6.14
CA THR A 133 -0.95 5.97 -6.67
C THR A 133 -2.16 5.05 -6.80
N GLN A 134 -1.98 3.83 -7.32
CA GLN A 134 -3.13 3.04 -7.79
C GLN A 134 -4.08 2.56 -6.68
N PRO A 135 -3.61 2.15 -5.48
CA PRO A 135 -4.53 1.80 -4.40
C PRO A 135 -5.41 2.97 -3.95
N PHE A 136 -4.84 4.19 -3.87
CA PHE A 136 -5.58 5.41 -3.56
C PHE A 136 -6.60 5.74 -4.66
N TYR A 137 -6.16 5.70 -5.92
CA TYR A 137 -7.01 6.00 -7.09
C TYR A 137 -8.17 5.00 -7.22
N MET A 138 -7.89 3.70 -7.06
CA MET A 138 -8.90 2.65 -7.11
C MET A 138 -9.98 2.85 -6.05
N GLU A 139 -9.59 3.17 -4.81
CA GLU A 139 -10.53 3.40 -3.72
C GLU A 139 -11.40 4.65 -3.97
N TYR A 140 -10.82 5.72 -4.53
CA TYR A 140 -11.58 6.91 -4.93
C TYR A 140 -12.64 6.58 -5.98
N GLU A 141 -12.23 5.89 -7.04
CA GLU A 141 -13.12 5.50 -8.12
C GLU A 141 -14.27 4.60 -7.64
N THR A 142 -13.96 3.69 -6.73
CA THR A 142 -14.93 2.78 -6.14
C THR A 142 -15.96 3.52 -5.29
N LYS A 143 -15.50 4.41 -4.41
CA LYS A 143 -16.36 5.06 -3.41
C LYS A 143 -17.06 6.30 -3.93
N TYR A 144 -16.41 7.08 -4.81
CA TYR A 144 -16.84 8.45 -5.08
C TYR A 144 -17.05 8.80 -6.56
N ASN A 145 -16.45 8.05 -7.49
CA ASN A 145 -16.50 8.38 -8.92
C ASN A 145 -17.18 7.32 -9.80
N LYS A 146 -18.04 6.48 -9.23
CA LYS A 146 -18.84 5.48 -9.96
C LYS A 146 -18.02 4.55 -10.86
N LYS A 147 -16.74 4.31 -10.54
CA LYS A 147 -15.83 3.43 -11.28
C LYS A 147 -15.45 3.92 -12.69
N GLU A 148 -15.64 5.22 -12.98
CA GLU A 148 -15.45 5.77 -14.34
C GLU A 148 -14.03 5.59 -14.88
N LYS A 149 -13.03 5.59 -14.00
CA LYS A 149 -11.62 5.49 -14.39
C LYS A 149 -10.98 4.11 -14.13
N TYR A 150 -11.78 3.09 -13.88
CA TYR A 150 -11.25 1.73 -13.69
C TYR A 150 -10.39 1.27 -14.87
N ASN A 151 -10.81 1.53 -16.11
CA ASN A 151 -10.03 1.18 -17.30
C ASN A 151 -8.68 1.91 -17.35
N ASP A 152 -8.63 3.16 -16.93
CA ASP A 152 -7.36 3.91 -16.83
C ASP A 152 -6.40 3.24 -15.85
N ILE A 153 -6.89 2.87 -14.67
CA ILE A 153 -6.11 2.16 -13.64
C ILE A 153 -5.61 0.81 -14.17
N ILE A 154 -6.49 0.01 -14.76
CA ILE A 154 -6.15 -1.30 -15.30
C ILE A 154 -5.09 -1.19 -16.41
N ASN A 155 -5.25 -0.24 -17.34
CA ASN A 155 -4.30 -0.03 -18.42
C ASN A 155 -2.90 0.31 -17.88
N GLN A 156 -2.80 1.09 -16.82
CA GLN A 156 -1.51 1.40 -16.20
C GLN A 156 -0.83 0.14 -15.63
N PHE A 157 -1.57 -0.78 -15.03
CA PHE A 157 -1.05 -2.07 -14.60
C PHE A 157 -0.65 -2.97 -15.78
N GLU A 158 -1.44 -3.00 -16.85
CA GLU A 158 -1.15 -3.79 -18.05
C GLU A 158 0.12 -3.30 -18.76
N ASN A 159 0.31 -1.98 -18.89
CA ASN A 159 1.51 -1.39 -19.47
C ASN A 159 2.78 -1.80 -18.69
N VAL A 160 2.71 -1.80 -17.36
CA VAL A 160 3.83 -2.22 -16.51
C VAL A 160 4.05 -3.73 -16.58
N GLN A 161 3.00 -4.53 -16.67
CA GLN A 161 3.11 -5.98 -16.84
C GLN A 161 3.80 -6.34 -18.14
N GLU A 162 3.50 -5.64 -19.24
CA GLU A 162 4.18 -5.81 -20.53
C GLU A 162 5.66 -5.45 -20.44
N PHE A 163 5.98 -4.37 -19.75
CA PHE A 163 7.36 -3.97 -19.46
C PHE A 163 8.11 -5.05 -18.68
N LEU A 164 7.52 -5.58 -17.58
CA LEU A 164 8.12 -6.64 -16.77
C LEU A 164 8.36 -7.93 -17.57
N TYR A 165 7.45 -8.26 -18.46
CA TYR A 165 7.59 -9.45 -19.32
C TYR A 165 8.80 -9.34 -20.27
N ASN A 166 9.10 -8.13 -20.73
CA ASN A 166 10.18 -7.86 -21.69
C ASN A 166 11.54 -7.59 -21.04
N LYS A 167 11.58 -7.28 -19.74
CA LYS A 167 12.83 -6.96 -19.02
C LYS A 167 13.39 -8.19 -18.32
N LYS A 168 14.71 -8.41 -18.45
CA LYS A 168 15.37 -9.60 -17.88
C LYS A 168 15.72 -9.47 -16.40
N GLU A 169 15.93 -8.25 -15.91
CA GLU A 169 16.34 -7.96 -14.54
C GLU A 169 15.57 -6.74 -14.02
N VAL A 170 14.90 -6.89 -12.88
CA VAL A 170 14.22 -5.82 -12.14
C VAL A 170 14.53 -6.02 -10.65
N GLN A 171 14.74 -4.95 -9.91
CA GLN A 171 15.02 -5.03 -8.47
C GLN A 171 13.85 -5.68 -7.74
N LEU A 172 14.16 -6.61 -6.83
CA LEU A 172 13.16 -7.34 -6.05
C LEU A 172 12.24 -6.40 -5.25
N ARG A 173 12.80 -5.31 -4.71
CA ARG A 173 12.05 -4.28 -4.00
C ARG A 173 10.96 -3.64 -4.87
N SER A 174 11.28 -3.28 -6.10
CA SER A 174 10.31 -2.68 -7.04
C SER A 174 9.23 -3.69 -7.45
N VAL A 175 9.60 -4.96 -7.63
CA VAL A 175 8.63 -6.04 -7.87
C VAL A 175 7.71 -6.24 -6.65
N GLY A 176 8.23 -6.18 -5.44
CA GLY A 176 7.44 -6.23 -4.20
C GLY A 176 6.43 -5.09 -4.11
N ARG A 177 6.83 -3.87 -4.48
CA ARG A 177 5.92 -2.71 -4.54
C ARG A 177 4.84 -2.88 -5.60
N TYR A 178 5.17 -3.42 -6.78
CA TYR A 178 4.18 -3.73 -7.81
C TYR A 178 3.15 -4.76 -7.33
N LEU A 179 3.59 -5.83 -6.68
CA LEU A 179 2.69 -6.82 -6.08
C LEU A 179 1.79 -6.20 -5.01
N ALA A 180 2.33 -5.30 -4.18
CA ALA A 180 1.56 -4.57 -3.17
C ALA A 180 0.55 -3.60 -3.82
N ALA A 181 0.93 -2.92 -4.91
CA ALA A 181 0.00 -2.10 -5.68
C ALA A 181 -1.18 -2.91 -6.23
N LEU A 182 -0.90 -4.09 -6.81
CA LEU A 182 -1.93 -4.98 -7.35
C LEU A 182 -2.88 -5.47 -6.27
N ILE A 183 -2.36 -6.02 -5.17
CA ILE A 183 -3.20 -6.61 -4.12
C ILE A 183 -4.04 -5.56 -3.39
N ASP A 184 -3.47 -4.37 -3.14
CA ASP A 184 -4.16 -3.29 -2.46
C ASP A 184 -5.20 -2.59 -3.37
N ALA A 185 -4.92 -2.50 -4.68
CA ALA A 185 -5.92 -2.04 -5.65
C ALA A 185 -7.08 -3.03 -5.77
N MET A 186 -6.81 -4.34 -5.83
CA MET A 186 -7.86 -5.37 -5.85
C MET A 186 -8.72 -5.38 -4.58
N ASP A 187 -8.13 -5.13 -3.42
CA ASP A 187 -8.86 -5.04 -2.14
C ASP A 187 -9.85 -3.86 -2.11
N ASN A 188 -9.48 -2.77 -2.79
CA ASN A 188 -10.32 -1.56 -2.91
C ASN A 188 -11.30 -1.60 -4.09
N MET A 189 -11.22 -2.61 -4.96
CA MET A 189 -12.01 -2.70 -6.17
C MET A 189 -13.41 -3.28 -5.92
N SER A 190 -14.42 -2.79 -6.64
CA SER A 190 -15.75 -3.38 -6.61
C SER A 190 -15.79 -4.75 -7.28
N PHE A 191 -16.37 -5.75 -6.63
CA PHE A 191 -16.57 -7.10 -7.17
C PHE A 191 -17.53 -7.16 -8.37
N GLU A 192 -18.28 -6.10 -8.62
CA GLU A 192 -19.19 -6.02 -9.79
C GLU A 192 -18.45 -5.98 -11.12
N ILE A 193 -17.16 -5.63 -11.12
CA ILE A 193 -16.34 -5.47 -12.33
C ILE A 193 -15.35 -6.64 -12.43
N TYR A 194 -15.90 -7.82 -12.67
CA TYR A 194 -15.15 -9.08 -12.61
C TYR A 194 -14.00 -9.20 -13.61
N GLU A 195 -14.18 -8.73 -14.86
CA GLU A 195 -13.14 -8.88 -15.90
C GLU A 195 -11.87 -8.10 -15.54
N GLN A 196 -12.00 -6.87 -15.10
CA GLN A 196 -10.90 -6.02 -14.67
C GLN A 196 -10.22 -6.59 -13.42
N TYR A 197 -11.00 -7.06 -12.45
CA TYR A 197 -10.47 -7.73 -11.27
C TYR A 197 -9.62 -8.96 -11.65
N ARG A 198 -10.11 -9.77 -12.59
CA ARG A 198 -9.39 -10.94 -13.07
C ARG A 198 -8.07 -10.59 -13.72
N LYS A 199 -8.00 -9.53 -14.53
CA LYS A 199 -6.75 -9.06 -15.13
C LYS A 199 -5.69 -8.72 -14.07
N LEU A 200 -6.05 -7.98 -13.03
CA LEU A 200 -5.14 -7.68 -11.93
C LEU A 200 -4.72 -8.96 -11.19
N GLN A 201 -5.64 -9.89 -10.97
CA GLN A 201 -5.35 -11.17 -10.33
C GLN A 201 -4.37 -12.01 -11.16
N ASP A 202 -4.53 -12.07 -12.49
CA ASP A 202 -3.66 -12.81 -13.38
C ASP A 202 -2.26 -12.17 -13.41
N ASN A 203 -2.15 -10.84 -13.46
CA ASN A 203 -0.90 -10.09 -13.35
C ASN A 203 -0.20 -10.36 -12.02
N PHE A 204 -0.94 -10.33 -10.90
CA PHE A 204 -0.41 -10.64 -9.58
C PHE A 204 0.18 -12.07 -9.53
N LYS A 205 -0.58 -13.07 -9.98
CA LYS A 205 -0.14 -14.48 -9.98
C LYS A 205 1.06 -14.71 -10.89
N LEU A 206 1.10 -14.06 -12.05
CA LEU A 206 2.21 -14.17 -13.00
C LEU A 206 3.49 -13.57 -12.40
N THR A 207 3.42 -12.36 -11.87
CA THR A 207 4.57 -11.67 -11.26
C THR A 207 5.06 -12.42 -10.02
N LEU A 208 4.14 -12.88 -9.16
CA LEU A 208 4.53 -13.63 -7.96
C LEU A 208 5.32 -14.90 -8.31
N LYS A 209 4.96 -15.61 -9.36
CA LYS A 209 5.70 -16.83 -9.81
C LYS A 209 7.16 -16.54 -10.16
N SER A 210 7.50 -15.35 -10.61
CA SER A 210 8.87 -14.98 -10.98
C SER A 210 9.77 -14.70 -9.78
N VAL A 211 9.20 -14.46 -8.58
CA VAL A 211 9.95 -14.06 -7.38
C VAL A 211 9.85 -15.07 -6.23
N VAL A 212 8.98 -16.07 -6.29
CA VAL A 212 8.84 -17.10 -5.24
C VAL A 212 9.74 -18.32 -5.59
N PRO A 213 10.47 -18.88 -4.58
CA PRO A 213 10.55 -18.46 -3.18
C PRO A 213 11.48 -17.26 -2.98
N CYS A 214 11.03 -16.26 -2.23
CA CYS A 214 11.87 -15.12 -1.86
C CYS A 214 11.73 -14.79 -0.36
N GLN A 215 12.73 -14.08 0.17
CA GLN A 215 12.76 -13.62 1.55
C GLN A 215 12.61 -12.09 1.58
N ASP A 216 11.36 -11.62 1.42
CA ASP A 216 11.01 -10.21 1.45
C ASP A 216 9.71 -10.00 2.23
N ILE A 217 9.72 -9.05 3.18
CA ILE A 217 8.61 -8.76 4.10
C ILE A 217 7.40 -8.21 3.34
N LEU A 218 7.61 -7.33 2.34
CA LEU A 218 6.51 -6.75 1.56
C LEU A 218 5.86 -7.80 0.67
N ILE A 219 6.63 -8.71 0.08
CA ILE A 219 6.08 -9.83 -0.70
C ILE A 219 5.35 -10.80 0.23
N SER A 220 5.84 -11.03 1.46
CA SER A 220 5.14 -11.84 2.46
C SER A 220 3.78 -11.21 2.86
N TYR A 221 3.73 -9.87 3.02
CA TYR A 221 2.47 -9.14 3.16
C TYR A 221 1.51 -9.44 2.01
N CYS A 222 1.97 -9.31 0.76
CA CYS A 222 1.16 -9.53 -0.43
C CYS A 222 0.62 -10.97 -0.50
N ILE A 223 1.46 -11.96 -0.19
CA ILE A 223 1.07 -13.38 -0.18
C ILE A 223 0.00 -13.64 0.87
N MET A 224 0.19 -13.20 2.11
CA MET A 224 -0.75 -13.41 3.20
C MET A 224 -2.10 -12.73 2.91
N LYS A 225 -2.07 -11.49 2.41
CA LYS A 225 -3.28 -10.77 2.00
C LYS A 225 -3.99 -11.48 0.85
N ALA A 226 -3.26 -11.96 -0.16
CA ALA A 226 -3.82 -12.72 -1.28
C ALA A 226 -4.43 -14.06 -0.85
N CYS A 227 -3.84 -14.73 0.16
CA CYS A 227 -4.43 -15.92 0.76
C CYS A 227 -5.76 -15.60 1.46
N ARG A 228 -5.83 -14.52 2.22
CA ARG A 228 -7.07 -14.08 2.89
C ARG A 228 -8.16 -13.65 1.91
N MET A 229 -7.78 -13.01 0.81
CA MET A 229 -8.71 -12.64 -0.27
C MET A 229 -9.14 -13.84 -1.15
N GLY A 230 -8.64 -15.06 -0.90
CA GLY A 230 -8.92 -16.24 -1.71
C GLY A 230 -8.29 -16.25 -3.10
N ILE A 231 -7.34 -15.37 -3.35
CA ILE A 231 -6.59 -15.26 -4.62
C ILE A 231 -5.55 -16.37 -4.73
N LEU A 232 -4.89 -16.70 -3.60
CA LEU A 232 -3.91 -17.77 -3.48
C LEU A 232 -4.43 -18.88 -2.55
N LEU A 233 -3.98 -20.11 -2.81
CA LEU A 233 -4.27 -21.26 -1.94
C LEU A 233 -3.44 -21.14 -0.65
N LYS A 234 -4.10 -21.08 0.50
CA LYS A 234 -3.47 -20.96 1.83
C LYS A 234 -2.47 -22.09 2.06
N GLU A 235 -2.85 -23.32 1.76
CA GLU A 235 -2.05 -24.53 1.99
C GLU A 235 -0.73 -24.53 1.21
N LYS A 236 -0.66 -23.78 0.15
CA LYS A 236 0.53 -23.71 -0.70
C LYS A 236 1.45 -22.55 -0.36
N TYR A 237 0.90 -21.40 0.03
CA TYR A 237 1.66 -20.15 0.09
C TYR A 237 1.78 -19.55 1.49
N ALA A 238 0.82 -19.82 2.39
CA ALA A 238 0.75 -19.11 3.67
C ALA A 238 1.93 -19.40 4.59
N ASP A 239 2.33 -20.67 4.73
CA ASP A 239 3.35 -21.08 5.69
C ASP A 239 4.70 -20.40 5.47
N SER A 240 5.15 -20.26 4.22
CA SER A 240 6.42 -19.61 3.90
C SER A 240 6.41 -18.13 4.23
N ALA A 241 5.31 -17.44 3.91
CA ALA A 241 5.14 -16.03 4.21
C ALA A 241 5.02 -15.77 5.72
N MET A 242 4.29 -16.61 6.45
CA MET A 242 4.17 -16.51 7.91
C MET A 242 5.49 -16.73 8.63
N LYS A 243 6.30 -17.72 8.21
CA LYS A 243 7.63 -17.97 8.76
C LYS A 243 8.57 -16.79 8.61
N MET A 244 8.45 -16.03 7.53
CA MET A 244 9.22 -14.80 7.30
C MET A 244 8.90 -13.74 8.36
N ILE A 245 7.64 -13.66 8.79
CA ILE A 245 7.22 -12.72 9.83
C ILE A 245 7.60 -13.24 11.23
N GLU A 246 7.54 -14.53 11.46
CA GLU A 246 7.92 -15.16 12.74
C GLU A 246 9.43 -15.05 13.03
N ASN A 247 10.24 -14.97 11.96
CA ASN A 247 11.70 -14.86 12.01
C ASN A 247 12.15 -13.68 11.13
N PRO A 248 11.98 -12.44 11.58
CA PRO A 248 12.22 -11.25 10.77
C PRO A 248 13.72 -11.02 10.41
N GLY A 249 14.62 -11.85 10.91
CA GLY A 249 16.05 -11.74 10.68
C GLY A 249 16.73 -10.81 11.67
N ASP A 250 17.59 -9.94 11.16
CA ASP A 250 18.40 -9.03 11.96
C ASP A 250 17.53 -8.04 12.78
N ASP A 251 18.12 -7.46 13.82
CA ASP A 251 17.51 -6.44 14.65
C ASP A 251 16.99 -5.26 13.81
N PHE A 252 15.92 -4.60 14.28
CA PHE A 252 15.35 -3.44 13.63
C PHE A 252 16.37 -2.29 13.56
N THR A 253 16.63 -1.78 12.34
CA THR A 253 17.68 -0.79 12.07
C THR A 253 17.24 0.66 12.13
N GLY A 254 15.96 0.93 12.50
CA GLY A 254 15.44 2.31 12.60
C GLY A 254 15.11 2.95 11.25
N ASN A 255 14.51 2.19 10.32
CA ASN A 255 14.04 2.70 9.02
C ASN A 255 12.51 2.78 9.01
N ALA A 256 11.96 3.94 8.64
CA ALA A 256 10.54 4.22 8.67
C ALA A 256 9.72 3.35 7.68
N GLU A 257 10.22 3.16 6.46
CA GLU A 257 9.59 2.27 5.49
C GLU A 257 9.59 0.83 5.98
N GLN A 258 10.72 0.34 6.50
CA GLN A 258 10.84 -1.01 7.07
C GLN A 258 9.85 -1.22 8.22
N ALA A 259 9.75 -0.26 9.15
CA ALA A 259 8.81 -0.32 10.27
C ALA A 259 7.37 -0.43 9.79
N GLY A 260 6.95 0.46 8.87
CA GLY A 260 5.60 0.45 8.33
C GLY A 260 5.26 -0.82 7.57
N ILE A 261 6.16 -1.29 6.70
CA ILE A 261 5.98 -2.54 5.95
C ILE A 261 5.88 -3.74 6.90
N PHE A 262 6.72 -3.80 7.94
CA PHE A 262 6.64 -4.89 8.92
C PHE A 262 5.31 -4.90 9.66
N LEU A 263 4.82 -3.73 10.11
CA LEU A 263 3.51 -3.61 10.75
C LEU A 263 2.37 -4.02 9.80
N MET A 264 2.45 -3.65 8.51
CA MET A 264 1.49 -4.13 7.50
C MET A 264 1.48 -5.65 7.42
N ALA A 265 2.65 -6.26 7.32
CA ALA A 265 2.80 -7.71 7.18
C ALA A 265 2.39 -8.45 8.47
N TYR A 266 2.75 -7.92 9.63
CA TYR A 266 2.39 -8.49 10.93
C TYR A 266 0.87 -8.44 11.16
N GLY A 267 0.20 -7.36 10.74
CA GLY A 267 -1.26 -7.27 10.76
C GLY A 267 -1.92 -8.37 9.93
N GLN A 268 -1.42 -8.64 8.70
CA GLN A 268 -1.91 -9.73 7.86
C GLN A 268 -1.62 -11.12 8.46
N TYR A 269 -0.44 -11.28 9.07
CA TYR A 269 -0.08 -12.50 9.80
C TYR A 269 -1.08 -12.80 10.94
N LEU A 270 -1.41 -11.80 11.75
CA LEU A 270 -2.37 -11.97 12.84
C LEU A 270 -3.78 -12.33 12.35
N GLN A 271 -4.24 -11.69 11.26
CA GLN A 271 -5.55 -11.95 10.68
C GLN A 271 -5.60 -13.37 10.09
N LEU A 272 -4.58 -13.78 9.34
CA LEU A 272 -4.50 -15.11 8.74
C LEU A 272 -4.42 -16.21 9.82
N LYS A 273 -3.73 -15.96 10.93
CA LYS A 273 -3.65 -16.87 12.06
C LYS A 273 -4.98 -17.07 12.75
N LYS A 274 -5.78 -16.01 12.90
CA LYS A 274 -7.15 -16.09 13.46
C LYS A 274 -8.11 -16.91 12.58
N GLU A 275 -7.94 -16.88 11.26
CA GLU A 275 -8.77 -17.65 10.33
C GLU A 275 -8.42 -19.16 10.31
N ASN A 276 -7.24 -19.53 10.80
CA ASN A 276 -6.74 -20.91 10.82
C ASN A 276 -6.93 -21.60 12.20
N GLY A 277 -7.35 -20.89 13.24
CA GLY A 277 -7.63 -21.38 14.60
C GLY A 277 -9.11 -21.43 14.88
#